data_6c0b5296dacd9735214ea51e9730519a
#
_entry.id   6c0b5296dacd9735214ea51e9730519a
#
_cell.length_a   1.000
_cell.length_b   1.000
_cell.length_c   1.000
_cell.angle_alpha   90.00
_cell.angle_beta   90.00
_cell.angle_gamma   90.00
#
_symmetry.space_group_name_H-M   'P 1'
#
loop_
_entity.id
_entity.type
_entity.pdbx_description
1 polymer ?
#
loop_
_entity_poly.entity_id
_entity_poly.type
_entity_poly.pdbx_seq_one_letter_code
_entity_poly.pdbx_strand_id
1 'polypeptide(L)'
;MKKGQIDIITMGCSKNLVDSETLMAKFEKAGYKCTHDAKRIEGEIVVVNTCGFIEDAKQESIDTILELVQAKEEGRIGKLFVMGCLSQRYKEDLEKEIPEVDKYYGKFNYKQLLVDLGEPETPVTESAERHITTPRHYAYIKISEGCDRHCAYCAIPIITGRHVSRPKEEILAEVRELVERG
;
A
#
# COMPACT_ATOMS: atom_id res chain seq x y z
N MET A 1 17.66 18.22 2.57
CA MET A 1 17.52 17.98 1.12
C MET A 1 16.13 17.43 0.86
N LYS A 2 15.40 17.92 -0.16
CA LYS A 2 14.15 17.28 -0.59
C LYS A 2 14.50 15.93 -1.20
N LYS A 3 13.91 14.85 -0.71
CA LYS A 3 14.00 13.52 -1.32
C LYS A 3 13.16 13.49 -2.59
N GLY A 4 13.29 12.45 -3.40
CA GLY A 4 12.57 12.30 -4.67
C GLY A 4 11.06 12.21 -4.52
N GLN A 5 10.37 12.05 -5.63
CA GLN A 5 8.93 11.82 -5.69
C GLN A 5 8.62 10.33 -5.71
N ILE A 6 7.59 9.92 -4.96
CA ILE A 6 7.04 8.56 -4.96
C ILE A 6 5.61 8.63 -5.49
N ASP A 7 5.32 7.86 -6.51
CA ASP A 7 3.97 7.67 -7.02
C ASP A 7 3.40 6.37 -6.45
N ILE A 8 2.23 6.45 -5.82
CA ILE A 8 1.55 5.30 -5.22
C ILE A 8 0.29 5.00 -6.04
N ILE A 9 0.20 3.76 -6.50
CA ILE A 9 -0.96 3.24 -7.23
C ILE A 9 -1.68 2.27 -6.31
N THR A 10 -2.97 2.51 -6.09
CA THR A 10 -3.78 1.69 -5.19
C THR A 10 -4.83 0.93 -5.96
N MET A 11 -4.79 -0.38 -5.84
CA MET A 11 -5.74 -1.27 -6.49
C MET A 11 -6.66 -1.94 -5.49
N GLY A 12 -7.89 -2.22 -5.92
CA GLY A 12 -8.83 -3.03 -5.18
C GLY A 12 -9.74 -2.24 -4.23
N CYS A 13 -9.67 -2.48 -2.94
CA CYS A 13 -10.71 -2.07 -1.99
C CYS A 13 -10.29 -0.90 -1.09
N SER A 14 -11.29 -0.34 -0.37
CA SER A 14 -11.07 0.72 0.63
C SER A 14 -10.05 0.36 1.72
N LYS A 15 -9.85 -0.91 2.04
CA LYS A 15 -8.78 -1.33 2.98
C LYS A 15 -7.40 -1.06 2.41
N ASN A 16 -7.18 -1.37 1.13
CA ASN A 16 -5.92 -1.05 0.46
C ASN A 16 -5.71 0.46 0.37
N LEU A 17 -6.78 1.23 0.16
CA LEU A 17 -6.69 2.69 0.16
C LEU A 17 -6.19 3.22 1.51
N VAL A 18 -6.76 2.76 2.62
CA VAL A 18 -6.29 3.14 3.97
C VAL A 18 -4.82 2.77 4.19
N ASP A 19 -4.38 1.60 3.69
CA ASP A 19 -2.98 1.18 3.79
C ASP A 19 -2.07 2.10 2.95
N SER A 20 -2.48 2.49 1.75
CA SER A 20 -1.75 3.44 0.90
C SER A 20 -1.69 4.84 1.52
N GLU A 21 -2.78 5.36 2.04
CA GLU A 21 -2.83 6.66 2.73
C GLU A 21 -1.91 6.70 3.95
N THR A 22 -1.86 5.59 4.70
CA THR A 22 -0.94 5.43 5.83
C THR A 22 0.52 5.41 5.37
N LEU A 23 0.81 4.71 4.28
CA LEU A 23 2.15 4.65 3.69
C LEU A 23 2.60 6.00 3.16
N MET A 24 1.71 6.74 2.48
CA MET A 24 1.97 8.09 1.98
C MET A 24 2.38 9.03 3.12
N ALA A 25 1.63 9.07 4.21
CA ALA A 25 1.96 9.89 5.37
C ALA A 25 3.35 9.57 5.95
N LYS A 26 3.74 8.29 5.94
CA LYS A 26 5.08 7.87 6.39
C LYS A 26 6.18 8.34 5.42
N PHE A 27 5.97 8.25 4.11
CA PHE A 27 6.91 8.78 3.12
C PHE A 27 7.04 10.30 3.20
N GLU A 28 5.94 11.01 3.40
CA GLU A 28 5.95 12.47 3.55
C GLU A 28 6.72 12.90 4.82
N LYS A 29 6.54 12.19 5.94
CA LYS A 29 7.35 12.38 7.14
C LYS A 29 8.84 12.12 6.92
N ALA A 30 9.16 11.16 6.07
CA ALA A 30 10.52 10.87 5.66
C ALA A 30 11.09 11.91 4.65
N GLY A 31 10.28 12.86 4.20
CA GLY A 31 10.70 13.97 3.32
C GLY A 31 10.51 13.72 1.83
N TYR A 32 9.81 12.65 1.44
CA TYR A 32 9.41 12.41 0.06
C TYR A 32 8.17 13.22 -0.32
N LYS A 33 8.02 13.53 -1.60
CA LYS A 33 6.77 14.03 -2.16
C LYS A 33 5.96 12.83 -2.65
N CYS A 34 4.72 12.67 -2.19
CA CYS A 34 3.85 11.58 -2.62
C CYS A 34 2.77 12.06 -3.60
N THR A 35 2.45 11.21 -4.57
CA THR A 35 1.30 11.38 -5.48
C THR A 35 0.51 10.08 -5.48
N HIS A 36 -0.81 10.16 -5.46
CA HIS A 36 -1.71 9.02 -5.43
C HIS A 36 -2.48 8.92 -6.75
N ASP A 37 -2.51 7.72 -7.35
CA ASP A 37 -3.24 7.39 -8.58
C ASP A 37 -3.14 8.47 -9.68
N ALA A 38 -1.92 9.00 -9.86
CA ALA A 38 -1.66 10.03 -10.84
C ALA A 38 -1.94 9.53 -12.27
N LYS A 39 -2.59 10.35 -13.08
CA LYS A 39 -2.83 10.07 -14.50
C LYS A 39 -1.53 9.88 -15.30
N ARG A 40 -0.46 10.48 -14.83
CA ARG A 40 0.89 10.37 -15.37
C ARG A 40 1.87 10.12 -14.25
N ILE A 41 2.63 9.07 -14.38
CA ILE A 41 3.69 8.73 -13.43
C ILE A 41 4.86 9.66 -13.69
N GLU A 42 5.27 10.39 -12.66
CA GLU A 42 6.39 11.35 -12.71
C GLU A 42 7.43 11.05 -11.61
N GLY A 43 7.12 10.13 -10.70
CA GLY A 43 8.01 9.73 -9.63
C GLY A 43 9.13 8.83 -10.11
N GLU A 44 10.34 9.03 -9.57
CA GLU A 44 11.45 8.11 -9.75
C GLU A 44 11.16 6.74 -9.14
N ILE A 45 10.32 6.71 -8.11
CA ILE A 45 9.93 5.52 -7.37
C ILE A 45 8.42 5.33 -7.52
N VAL A 46 8.02 4.12 -7.89
CA VAL A 46 6.61 3.72 -7.96
C VAL A 46 6.34 2.60 -6.97
N VAL A 47 5.27 2.72 -6.20
CA VAL A 47 4.78 1.68 -5.28
C VAL A 47 3.38 1.28 -5.69
N VAL A 48 3.17 -0.01 -6.00
CA VAL A 48 1.86 -0.56 -6.34
C VAL A 48 1.32 -1.36 -5.16
N ASN A 49 0.19 -0.93 -4.62
CA ASN A 49 -0.55 -1.66 -3.59
C ASN A 49 -1.64 -2.51 -4.26
N THR A 50 -1.37 -3.79 -4.42
CA THR A 50 -2.11 -4.72 -5.26
C THR A 50 -3.29 -5.39 -4.56
N CYS A 51 -4.28 -5.79 -5.37
CA CYS A 51 -5.41 -6.62 -4.94
C CYS A 51 -5.22 -8.08 -5.40
N GLY A 52 -5.48 -9.04 -4.52
CA GLY A 52 -5.32 -10.48 -4.81
C GLY A 52 -6.52 -11.30 -4.36
N PHE A 53 -7.69 -10.66 -4.17
CA PHE A 53 -8.85 -11.33 -3.58
C PHE A 53 -9.73 -12.04 -4.62
N ILE A 54 -10.10 -11.37 -5.70
CA ILE A 54 -10.90 -11.92 -6.82
C ILE A 54 -10.05 -11.98 -8.09
N GLU A 55 -10.43 -12.84 -9.02
CA GLU A 55 -9.64 -13.11 -10.23
C GLU A 55 -9.43 -11.86 -11.08
N ASP A 56 -10.50 -11.12 -11.34
CA ASP A 56 -10.44 -9.88 -12.14
C ASP A 56 -9.47 -8.85 -11.52
N ALA A 57 -9.51 -8.68 -10.19
CA ALA A 57 -8.61 -7.76 -9.50
C ALA A 57 -7.16 -8.25 -9.47
N LYS A 58 -6.94 -9.58 -9.50
CA LYS A 58 -5.59 -10.15 -9.66
C LYS A 58 -5.05 -9.82 -11.06
N GLN A 59 -5.87 -10.07 -12.09
CA GLN A 59 -5.46 -9.79 -13.45
C GLN A 59 -5.15 -8.31 -13.65
N GLU A 60 -6.03 -7.42 -13.20
CA GLU A 60 -5.81 -5.97 -13.22
C GLU A 60 -4.50 -5.58 -12.53
N SER A 61 -4.21 -6.19 -11.37
CA SER A 61 -2.96 -5.93 -10.63
C SER A 61 -1.73 -6.40 -11.42
N ILE A 62 -1.80 -7.56 -12.07
CA ILE A 62 -0.70 -8.10 -12.89
C ILE A 62 -0.49 -7.21 -14.12
N ASP A 63 -1.56 -6.86 -14.83
CA ASP A 63 -1.49 -6.00 -16.02
C ASP A 63 -0.85 -4.64 -15.67
N THR A 64 -1.26 -4.04 -14.56
CA THR A 64 -0.66 -2.79 -14.05
C THR A 64 0.83 -2.95 -13.74
N ILE A 65 1.23 -4.05 -13.10
CA ILE A 65 2.66 -4.32 -12.83
C ILE A 65 3.44 -4.42 -14.14
N LEU A 66 2.93 -5.13 -15.14
CA LEU A 66 3.59 -5.30 -16.44
C LEU A 66 3.73 -3.97 -17.20
N GLU A 67 2.70 -3.11 -17.18
CA GLU A 67 2.77 -1.76 -17.75
C GLU A 67 3.86 -0.91 -17.08
N LEU A 68 4.02 -1.05 -15.76
CA LEU A 68 5.05 -0.34 -14.99
C LEU A 68 6.44 -0.93 -15.22
N VAL A 69 6.58 -2.23 -15.42
CA VAL A 69 7.83 -2.86 -15.84
C VAL A 69 8.26 -2.28 -17.19
N GLN A 70 7.36 -2.20 -18.16
CA GLN A 70 7.65 -1.55 -19.43
C GLN A 70 8.08 -0.08 -19.24
N ALA A 71 7.38 0.67 -18.39
CA ALA A 71 7.75 2.04 -18.06
C ALA A 71 9.15 2.16 -17.45
N LYS A 72 9.57 1.17 -16.67
CA LYS A 72 10.89 1.09 -16.07
C LYS A 72 11.96 0.77 -17.13
N GLU A 73 11.71 -0.16 -18.02
CA GLU A 73 12.60 -0.50 -19.13
C GLU A 73 12.82 0.68 -20.10
N GLU A 74 11.77 1.47 -20.30
CA GLU A 74 11.83 2.71 -21.09
C GLU A 74 12.54 3.87 -20.35
N GLY A 75 12.94 3.66 -19.09
CA GLY A 75 13.63 4.67 -18.28
C GLY A 75 12.71 5.78 -17.74
N ARG A 76 11.38 5.60 -17.79
CA ARG A 76 10.40 6.56 -17.28
C ARG A 76 10.28 6.52 -15.76
N ILE A 77 10.56 5.37 -15.15
CA ILE A 77 10.63 5.18 -13.70
C ILE A 77 11.95 4.50 -13.31
N GLY A 78 12.47 4.81 -12.14
CA GLY A 78 13.74 4.27 -11.66
C GLY A 78 13.59 2.99 -10.83
N LYS A 79 12.61 2.97 -9.92
CA LYS A 79 12.35 1.83 -9.04
C LYS A 79 10.86 1.47 -9.01
N LEU A 80 10.59 0.18 -9.05
CA LEU A 80 9.25 -0.38 -8.95
C LEU A 80 9.15 -1.31 -7.75
N PHE A 81 8.27 -1.00 -6.81
CA PHE A 81 7.97 -1.82 -5.64
C PHE A 81 6.53 -2.29 -5.68
N VAL A 82 6.29 -3.55 -5.35
CA VAL A 82 4.96 -4.15 -5.32
C VAL A 82 4.65 -4.63 -3.91
N MET A 83 3.47 -4.28 -3.40
CA MET A 83 2.96 -4.71 -2.10
C MET A 83 1.47 -5.03 -2.16
N GLY A 84 0.88 -5.43 -1.05
CA GLY A 84 -0.55 -5.63 -0.93
C GLY A 84 -0.98 -7.09 -0.93
N CYS A 85 -2.26 -7.33 -1.23
CA CYS A 85 -2.89 -8.64 -1.08
C CYS A 85 -2.38 -9.68 -2.09
N LEU A 86 -2.13 -9.27 -3.34
CA LEU A 86 -1.59 -10.16 -4.37
C LEU A 86 -0.18 -10.59 -4.00
N SER A 87 0.67 -9.63 -3.71
CA SER A 87 2.06 -9.87 -3.31
C SER A 87 2.15 -10.69 -2.01
N GLN A 88 1.26 -10.46 -1.04
CA GLN A 88 1.20 -11.28 0.18
C GLN A 88 0.92 -12.76 -0.11
N ARG A 89 0.07 -13.03 -1.10
CA ARG A 89 -0.40 -14.39 -1.39
C ARG A 89 0.51 -15.15 -2.36
N TYR A 90 1.08 -14.47 -3.34
CA TYR A 90 1.77 -15.07 -4.49
C TYR A 90 3.20 -14.53 -4.66
N LYS A 91 3.85 -14.14 -3.57
CA LYS A 91 5.17 -13.49 -3.62
C LYS A 91 6.21 -14.31 -4.39
N GLU A 92 6.34 -15.58 -4.07
CA GLU A 92 7.34 -16.46 -4.69
C GLU A 92 7.09 -16.67 -6.20
N ASP A 93 5.82 -16.72 -6.61
CA ASP A 93 5.46 -16.86 -8.01
C ASP A 93 5.72 -15.56 -8.76
N LEU A 94 5.35 -14.42 -8.18
CA LEU A 94 5.59 -13.09 -8.77
C LEU A 94 7.08 -12.79 -8.91
N GLU A 95 7.90 -13.14 -7.92
CA GLU A 95 9.37 -12.98 -7.98
C GLU A 95 10.01 -13.80 -9.11
N LYS A 96 9.42 -14.96 -9.46
CA LYS A 96 9.89 -15.81 -10.57
C LYS A 96 9.40 -15.33 -11.93
N GLU A 97 8.12 -14.96 -12.00
CA GLU A 97 7.44 -14.64 -13.28
C GLU A 97 7.69 -13.18 -13.73
N ILE A 98 7.90 -12.26 -12.79
CA ILE A 98 8.14 -10.84 -13.08
C ILE A 98 9.35 -10.35 -12.25
N PRO A 99 10.56 -10.81 -12.57
CA PRO A 99 11.79 -10.47 -11.83
C PRO A 99 12.26 -9.03 -12.04
N GLU A 100 11.69 -8.27 -12.98
CA GLU A 100 11.99 -6.88 -13.26
C GLU A 100 11.56 -5.91 -12.17
N VAL A 101 10.63 -6.33 -11.29
CA VAL A 101 10.23 -5.59 -10.09
C VAL A 101 11.40 -5.59 -9.10
N ASP A 102 11.78 -4.43 -8.58
CA ASP A 102 12.93 -4.32 -7.68
C ASP A 102 12.71 -5.08 -6.37
N LYS A 103 11.50 -5.07 -5.83
CA LYS A 103 11.17 -5.87 -4.65
C LYS A 103 9.67 -6.03 -4.45
N TYR A 104 9.30 -7.20 -3.94
CA TYR A 104 7.95 -7.55 -3.52
C TYR A 104 7.86 -7.54 -1.99
N TYR A 105 6.86 -6.85 -1.45
CA TYR A 105 6.56 -6.78 -0.02
C TYR A 105 5.21 -7.42 0.26
N GLY A 106 5.09 -8.05 1.42
CA GLY A 106 3.79 -8.44 1.94
C GLY A 106 2.92 -7.24 2.31
N LYS A 107 1.64 -7.48 2.54
CA LYS A 107 0.66 -6.43 2.86
C LYS A 107 1.07 -5.53 4.03
N PHE A 108 1.79 -6.07 5.02
CA PHE A 108 2.13 -5.37 6.26
C PHE A 108 3.62 -4.96 6.34
N ASN A 109 4.39 -5.17 5.28
CA ASN A 109 5.85 -4.98 5.30
C ASN A 109 6.29 -3.55 4.92
N TYR A 110 5.43 -2.54 5.12
CA TYR A 110 5.75 -1.15 4.80
C TYR A 110 6.95 -0.59 5.59
N LYS A 111 7.24 -1.13 6.79
CA LYS A 111 8.46 -0.77 7.55
C LYS A 111 9.72 -1.15 6.78
N GLN A 112 9.73 -2.37 6.22
CA GLN A 112 10.86 -2.82 5.42
C GLN A 112 11.03 -2.00 4.15
N LEU A 113 9.93 -1.60 3.51
CA LEU A 113 9.97 -0.72 2.34
C LEU A 113 10.64 0.62 2.66
N LEU A 114 10.35 1.23 3.82
CA LEU A 114 11.02 2.46 4.26
C LEU A 114 12.51 2.23 4.50
N VAL A 115 12.89 1.14 5.18
CA VAL A 115 14.31 0.79 5.41
C VAL A 115 15.06 0.60 4.09
N ASP A 116 14.46 -0.07 3.13
CA ASP A 116 15.06 -0.31 1.80
C ASP A 116 15.21 0.99 0.99
N LEU A 117 14.46 2.02 1.33
CA LEU A 117 14.63 3.39 0.80
C LEU A 117 15.66 4.21 1.58
N GLY A 118 16.34 3.60 2.55
CA GLY A 118 17.39 4.24 3.34
C GLY A 118 16.89 5.04 4.55
N GLU A 119 15.62 4.84 4.94
CA GLU A 119 15.10 5.45 6.15
C GLU A 119 15.55 4.65 7.39
N PRO A 120 15.90 5.34 8.48
CA PRO A 120 16.23 4.65 9.72
C PRO A 120 15.03 3.85 10.21
N GLU A 121 15.30 2.70 10.82
CA GLU A 121 14.28 1.89 11.49
C GLU A 121 13.80 2.64 12.74
N THR A 122 13.03 3.69 12.52
CA THR A 122 12.38 4.41 13.62
C THR A 122 11.24 3.54 14.16
N PRO A 123 11.05 3.49 15.49
CA PRO A 123 9.82 2.98 16.04
C PRO A 123 8.70 3.80 15.42
N VAL A 124 8.02 3.20 14.47
CA VAL A 124 6.83 3.84 13.89
C VAL A 124 5.82 3.86 15.02
N THR A 125 5.79 4.96 15.76
CA THR A 125 4.60 5.28 16.53
C THR A 125 3.47 5.21 15.52
N GLU A 126 2.52 4.35 15.76
CA GLU A 126 1.33 4.20 14.95
C GLU A 126 0.51 5.50 15.12
N SER A 127 1.06 6.60 14.58
CA SER A 127 0.35 7.86 14.55
C SER A 127 -0.84 7.66 13.61
N ALA A 128 -2.00 8.11 14.05
CA ALA A 128 -3.23 8.11 13.27
C ALA A 128 -3.13 8.93 11.97
N GLU A 129 -2.01 9.60 11.76
CA GLU A 129 -1.78 10.44 10.60
C GLU A 129 -1.81 9.66 9.30
N ARG A 130 -2.76 10.01 8.46
CA ARG A 130 -2.91 9.53 7.10
C ARG A 130 -2.97 10.70 6.11
N HIS A 131 -2.46 10.48 4.92
CA HIS A 131 -2.67 11.36 3.78
C HIS A 131 -4.02 11.01 3.15
N ILE A 132 -5.09 11.75 3.48
CA ILE A 132 -6.45 11.45 3.01
C ILE A 132 -6.56 11.78 1.53
N THR A 133 -6.95 10.80 0.73
CA THR A 133 -7.13 10.91 -0.73
C THR A 133 -8.60 10.94 -1.14
N THR A 134 -9.50 10.59 -0.22
CA THR A 134 -10.95 10.69 -0.46
C THR A 134 -11.44 12.14 -0.42
N PRO A 135 -12.58 12.45 -1.08
CA PRO A 135 -13.24 13.73 -0.95
C PRO A 135 -13.58 14.08 0.51
N ARG A 136 -13.62 15.37 0.85
CA ARG A 136 -13.77 15.86 2.23
C ARG A 136 -15.00 15.35 3.00
N HIS A 137 -16.04 14.90 2.30
CA HIS A 137 -17.31 14.49 2.93
C HIS A 137 -17.30 13.04 3.47
N TYR A 138 -16.23 12.25 3.26
CA TYR A 138 -16.07 10.94 3.88
C TYR A 138 -14.61 10.51 3.96
N ALA A 139 -14.33 9.61 4.90
CA ALA A 139 -13.08 8.87 4.96
C ALA A 139 -13.35 7.43 5.42
N TYR A 140 -12.52 6.49 4.96
CA TYR A 140 -12.59 5.11 5.44
C TYR A 140 -11.81 4.96 6.74
N ILE A 141 -12.34 4.19 7.67
CA ILE A 141 -11.66 3.84 8.92
C ILE A 141 -11.54 2.32 8.99
N LYS A 142 -10.32 1.84 9.18
CA LYS A 142 -10.03 0.44 9.32
C LYS A 142 -10.05 0.06 10.80
N ILE A 143 -11.09 -0.67 11.23
CA ILE A 143 -11.31 -1.03 12.63
C ILE A 143 -10.71 -2.38 13.01
N SER A 144 -10.44 -3.24 12.03
CA SER A 144 -9.85 -4.56 12.23
C SER A 144 -9.19 -5.09 10.97
N GLU A 145 -8.33 -6.08 11.12
CA GLU A 145 -7.74 -6.88 10.05
C GLU A 145 -7.96 -8.37 10.29
N GLY A 146 -7.87 -9.16 9.21
CA GLY A 146 -7.97 -10.62 9.28
C GLY A 146 -9.37 -11.14 9.50
N CYS A 147 -9.47 -12.47 9.56
CA CYS A 147 -10.73 -13.16 9.79
C CYS A 147 -10.49 -14.57 10.33
N ASP A 148 -11.20 -14.98 11.37
CA ASP A 148 -11.12 -16.33 11.95
C ASP A 148 -12.11 -17.32 11.31
N ARG A 149 -12.90 -16.88 10.31
CA ARG A 149 -13.81 -17.75 9.57
C ARG A 149 -13.08 -18.45 8.43
N HIS A 150 -13.30 -19.75 8.29
CA HIS A 150 -12.67 -20.58 7.25
C HIS A 150 -13.69 -20.91 6.14
N CYS A 151 -14.28 -19.86 5.53
CA CYS A 151 -15.17 -20.04 4.39
C CYS A 151 -14.39 -20.62 3.20
N ALA A 152 -14.92 -21.67 2.55
CA ALA A 152 -14.21 -22.44 1.52
C ALA A 152 -13.74 -21.61 0.30
N TYR A 153 -14.41 -20.50 0.02
CA TYR A 153 -14.12 -19.61 -1.13
C TYR A 153 -13.34 -18.35 -0.75
N CYS A 154 -12.97 -18.16 0.52
CA CYS A 154 -12.46 -16.89 1.02
C CYS A 154 -10.95 -16.95 1.29
N ALA A 155 -10.20 -16.08 0.64
CA ALA A 155 -8.76 -15.97 0.81
C ALA A 155 -8.32 -15.04 1.96
N ILE A 156 -9.24 -14.35 2.65
CA ILE A 156 -8.89 -13.37 3.70
C ILE A 156 -7.99 -13.98 4.80
N PRO A 157 -8.30 -15.16 5.39
CA PRO A 157 -7.43 -15.74 6.41
C PRO A 157 -6.01 -16.05 5.93
N ILE A 158 -5.87 -16.37 4.63
CA ILE A 158 -4.56 -16.66 4.01
C ILE A 158 -3.77 -15.36 3.78
N ILE A 159 -4.45 -14.29 3.37
CA ILE A 159 -3.81 -13.01 3.00
C ILE A 159 -3.51 -12.16 4.24
N THR A 160 -4.49 -12.05 5.16
CA THR A 160 -4.41 -11.11 6.29
C THR A 160 -4.31 -11.77 7.65
N GLY A 161 -4.37 -13.11 7.69
CA GLY A 161 -4.27 -13.88 8.92
C GLY A 161 -5.52 -13.85 9.79
N ARG A 162 -5.33 -14.09 11.10
CA ARG A 162 -6.39 -14.11 12.10
C ARG A 162 -6.98 -12.73 12.33
N HIS A 163 -8.22 -12.71 12.81
CA HIS A 163 -8.89 -11.46 13.15
C HIS A 163 -8.19 -10.74 14.32
N VAL A 164 -7.81 -9.50 14.07
CA VAL A 164 -7.24 -8.59 15.08
C VAL A 164 -7.99 -7.27 15.02
N SER A 165 -8.63 -6.90 16.12
CA SER A 165 -9.26 -5.58 16.27
C SER A 165 -8.23 -4.53 16.63
N ARG A 166 -8.37 -3.33 16.08
CA ARG A 166 -7.60 -2.16 16.55
C ARG A 166 -8.10 -1.72 17.93
N PRO A 167 -7.22 -1.19 18.78
CA PRO A 167 -7.62 -0.56 20.04
C PRO A 167 -8.65 0.54 19.82
N LYS A 168 -9.68 0.55 20.66
CA LYS A 168 -10.78 1.53 20.55
C LYS A 168 -10.28 2.97 20.65
N GLU A 169 -9.31 3.19 21.50
CA GLU A 169 -8.69 4.49 21.75
C GLU A 169 -8.02 5.05 20.50
N GLU A 170 -7.32 4.20 19.73
CA GLU A 170 -6.68 4.56 18.46
C GLU A 170 -7.72 4.91 17.39
N ILE A 171 -8.79 4.11 17.30
CA ILE A 171 -9.88 4.36 16.36
C ILE A 171 -10.54 5.71 16.67
N LEU A 172 -10.82 5.99 17.95
CA LEU A 172 -11.42 7.26 18.36
C LEU A 172 -10.49 8.45 18.14
N ALA A 173 -9.19 8.28 18.33
CA ALA A 173 -8.20 9.33 18.03
C ALA A 173 -8.19 9.65 16.54
N GLU A 174 -8.16 8.63 15.68
CA GLU A 174 -8.23 8.79 14.22
C GLU A 174 -9.53 9.47 13.77
N VAL A 175 -10.68 9.08 14.35
CA VAL A 175 -11.98 9.73 14.05
C VAL A 175 -11.95 11.23 14.39
N ARG A 176 -11.43 11.60 15.57
CA ARG A 176 -11.33 13.01 15.98
C ARG A 176 -10.44 13.80 15.02
N GLU A 177 -9.28 13.27 14.69
CA GLU A 177 -8.36 13.90 13.74
C GLU A 177 -9.01 14.11 12.36
N LEU A 178 -9.73 13.11 11.85
CA LEU A 178 -10.43 13.21 10.58
C LEU A 178 -11.53 14.27 10.61
N VAL A 179 -12.30 14.36 11.70
CA VAL A 179 -13.34 15.38 11.88
C VAL A 179 -12.75 16.78 12.00
N GLU A 180 -11.61 16.95 12.66
CA GLU A 180 -10.93 18.25 12.80
C GLU A 180 -10.36 18.75 11.46
N ARG A 181 -9.99 17.85 10.56
CA ARG A 181 -9.50 18.19 9.21
C ARG A 181 -10.61 18.62 8.24
N GLY A 182 -11.88 18.36 8.56
CA GLY A 182 -13.08 18.73 7.80
C GLY A 182 -13.39 17.81 6.66
#